data_3f8f36b882ff161ab919209e3ca1162d
#
_entry.id   3f8f36b882ff161ab919209e3ca1162d
#
_cell.length_a   1.000
_cell.length_b   1.000
_cell.length_c   1.000
_cell.angle_alpha   90.00
_cell.angle_beta   90.00
_cell.angle_gamma   90.00
#
_symmetry.space_group_name_H-M   'P 1'
#
loop_
_entity.id
_entity.type
_entity.pdbx_description
1 polymer ?
#
loop_
_entity_poly.entity_id
_entity_poly.type
_entity_poly.pdbx_seq_one_letter_code
_entity_poly.pdbx_strand_id
1 'polypeptide(L)'
;MIDIDDFKTINDMYGHAYGDVALKVLSEGMQKFFDKNVLLGRNGGDEFCIFLPDCTCADVKEKLEKFTKLKRSFKYEGEEHQFTISVGYAEYPVHADKPSKLMRCADTALYEVKLRGKNGCMAYKNGLRKDIRTQLGFALKDVSENLPGAFIIYKADNNDD
;
A
#
# COMPACT_ATOMS: atom_id res chain seq x y z
N MET A 1 -0.53 4.35 -5.18
CA MET A 1 0.34 4.06 -4.00
C MET A 1 0.64 2.57 -3.98
N ILE A 2 1.86 2.20 -3.69
CA ILE A 2 2.36 0.81 -3.64
C ILE A 2 3.16 0.64 -2.37
N ASP A 3 3.05 -0.53 -1.75
CA ASP A 3 3.76 -0.86 -0.52
C ASP A 3 4.17 -2.34 -0.54
N ILE A 4 5.35 -2.64 -0.01
CA ILE A 4 5.82 -4.02 0.14
C ILE A 4 5.12 -4.66 1.34
N ASP A 5 4.46 -5.78 1.11
CA ASP A 5 3.73 -6.48 2.16
C ASP A 5 4.70 -7.01 3.23
N ASP A 6 4.36 -6.79 4.49
CA ASP A 6 5.12 -7.23 5.66
C ASP A 6 6.58 -6.74 5.74
N PHE A 7 6.90 -5.62 5.09
CA PHE A 7 8.26 -5.09 4.98
C PHE A 7 8.95 -4.91 6.34
N LYS A 8 8.23 -4.38 7.34
CA LYS A 8 8.77 -4.25 8.69
C LYS A 8 9.14 -5.61 9.29
N THR A 9 8.24 -6.59 9.19
CA THR A 9 8.48 -7.96 9.69
C THR A 9 9.68 -8.59 9.00
N ILE A 10 9.81 -8.39 7.70
CA ILE A 10 10.96 -8.84 6.90
C ILE A 10 12.26 -8.21 7.41
N ASN A 11 12.29 -6.91 7.63
CA ASN A 11 13.45 -6.22 8.19
C ASN A 11 13.79 -6.69 9.59
N ASP A 12 12.80 -6.93 10.43
CA ASP A 12 12.99 -7.41 11.80
C ASP A 12 13.57 -8.84 11.81
N MET A 13 13.25 -9.68 10.82
CA MET A 13 13.72 -11.06 10.70
C MET A 13 15.09 -11.19 10.02
N TYR A 14 15.31 -10.46 8.93
CA TYR A 14 16.47 -10.62 8.03
C TYR A 14 17.42 -9.41 8.01
N GLY A 15 17.05 -8.34 8.72
CA GLY A 15 17.82 -7.10 8.77
C GLY A 15 17.54 -6.13 7.62
N HIS A 16 17.98 -4.88 7.79
CA HIS A 16 17.74 -3.80 6.83
C HIS A 16 18.39 -4.04 5.46
N ALA A 17 19.53 -4.72 5.41
CA ALA A 17 20.20 -5.05 4.15
C ALA A 17 19.31 -5.92 3.24
N TYR A 18 18.54 -6.83 3.82
CA TYR A 18 17.54 -7.61 3.09
C TYR A 18 16.42 -6.71 2.52
N GLY A 19 15.88 -5.81 3.35
CA GLY A 19 14.87 -4.86 2.92
C GLY A 19 15.35 -3.96 1.78
N ASP A 20 16.60 -3.51 1.82
CA ASP A 20 17.19 -2.71 0.75
C ASP A 20 17.24 -3.46 -0.58
N VAL A 21 17.52 -4.77 -0.57
CA VAL A 21 17.45 -5.60 -1.78
C VAL A 21 16.01 -5.71 -2.30
N ALA A 22 15.04 -5.94 -1.43
CA ALA A 22 13.63 -5.99 -1.82
C ALA A 22 13.14 -4.67 -2.44
N LEU A 23 13.51 -3.54 -1.84
CA LEU A 23 13.22 -2.20 -2.38
C LEU A 23 13.83 -1.99 -3.78
N LYS A 24 15.07 -2.41 -3.97
CA LYS A 24 15.75 -2.34 -5.26
C LYS A 24 15.05 -3.19 -6.30
N VAL A 25 14.70 -4.44 -5.98
CA VAL A 25 13.97 -5.35 -6.88
C VAL A 25 12.62 -4.75 -7.28
N LEU A 26 11.88 -4.15 -6.34
CA LEU A 26 10.62 -3.49 -6.67
C LEU A 26 10.83 -2.29 -7.59
N SER A 27 11.79 -1.41 -7.26
CA SER A 27 12.11 -0.22 -8.06
C SER A 27 12.50 -0.56 -9.50
N GLU A 28 13.39 -1.54 -9.68
CA GLU A 28 13.79 -2.01 -11.01
C GLU A 28 12.63 -2.67 -11.76
N GLY A 29 11.78 -3.42 -11.05
CA GLY A 29 10.56 -4.01 -11.61
C GLY A 29 9.58 -2.96 -12.11
N MET A 30 9.40 -1.88 -11.35
CA MET A 30 8.58 -0.74 -11.77
C MET A 30 9.13 -0.08 -13.04
N GLN A 31 10.41 0.21 -13.08
CA GLN A 31 11.07 0.84 -14.23
C GLN A 31 10.99 -0.01 -15.51
N LYS A 32 11.02 -1.33 -15.38
CA LYS A 32 10.90 -2.27 -16.53
C LYS A 32 9.47 -2.45 -17.01
N PHE A 33 8.50 -2.36 -16.09
CA PHE A 33 7.10 -2.65 -16.39
C PHE A 33 6.34 -1.44 -16.91
N PHE A 34 6.64 -0.24 -16.41
CA PHE A 34 5.95 0.99 -16.78
C PHE A 34 6.71 1.76 -17.87
N ASP A 35 5.94 2.46 -18.71
CA ASP A 35 6.46 3.25 -19.81
C ASP A 35 7.24 4.48 -19.32
N LYS A 36 8.10 5.05 -20.17
CA LYS A 36 8.97 6.19 -19.82
C LYS A 36 8.22 7.49 -19.51
N ASN A 37 6.97 7.61 -19.93
CA ASN A 37 6.10 8.78 -19.62
C ASN A 37 5.41 8.68 -18.27
N VAL A 38 5.62 7.58 -17.54
CA VAL A 38 5.07 7.37 -16.19
C VAL A 38 6.06 7.91 -15.16
N LEU A 39 5.57 8.72 -14.22
CA LEU A 39 6.39 9.17 -13.12
C LEU A 39 6.39 8.14 -11.99
N LEU A 40 7.58 7.68 -11.64
CA LEU A 40 7.81 6.75 -10.55
C LEU A 40 8.49 7.49 -9.40
N GLY A 41 8.00 7.31 -8.18
CA GLY A 41 8.54 7.93 -6.99
C GLY A 41 8.56 6.98 -5.80
N ARG A 42 9.41 7.28 -4.83
CA ARG A 42 9.42 6.66 -3.51
C ARG A 42 9.06 7.73 -2.48
N ASN A 43 8.01 7.48 -1.72
CA ASN A 43 7.47 8.42 -0.74
C ASN A 43 8.18 8.31 0.62
N GLY A 44 8.97 7.26 0.82
CA GLY A 44 9.74 6.97 2.04
C GLY A 44 9.55 5.52 2.46
N GLY A 45 10.47 4.98 3.27
CA GLY A 45 10.37 3.59 3.74
C GLY A 45 10.18 2.59 2.59
N ASP A 46 9.09 1.85 2.64
CA ASP A 46 8.64 0.86 1.65
C ASP A 46 7.53 1.35 0.72
N GLU A 47 7.14 2.63 0.82
CA GLU A 47 6.08 3.23 0.03
C GLU A 47 6.59 3.82 -1.29
N PHE A 48 5.97 3.39 -2.39
CA PHE A 48 6.20 3.91 -3.73
C PHE A 48 4.92 4.54 -4.29
N CYS A 49 5.09 5.46 -5.23
CA CYS A 49 3.99 6.06 -5.98
C CYS A 49 4.26 5.99 -7.49
N ILE A 50 3.17 5.87 -8.24
CA ILE A 50 3.16 5.92 -9.68
C ILE A 50 2.12 6.94 -10.11
N PHE A 51 2.50 7.86 -11.00
CA PHE A 51 1.57 8.77 -11.66
C PHE A 51 1.47 8.38 -13.12
N LEU A 52 0.28 7.95 -13.50
CA LEU A 52 -0.08 7.53 -14.86
C LEU A 52 -0.86 8.69 -15.51
N PRO A 53 -0.30 9.39 -16.50
CA PRO A 53 -1.00 10.47 -17.16
C PRO A 53 -2.10 9.94 -18.10
N ASP A 54 -3.09 10.78 -18.34
CA ASP A 54 -4.12 10.62 -19.38
C ASP A 54 -4.83 9.24 -19.39
N CYS A 55 -5.15 8.72 -18.20
CA CYS A 55 -5.86 7.46 -18.05
C CYS A 55 -6.85 7.47 -16.89
N THR A 56 -7.87 6.63 -16.99
CA THR A 56 -8.85 6.39 -15.92
C THR A 56 -8.48 5.19 -15.07
N CYS A 57 -9.13 5.03 -13.91
CA CYS A 57 -9.01 3.82 -13.09
C CYS A 57 -9.40 2.54 -13.86
N ALA A 58 -10.36 2.64 -14.80
CA ALA A 58 -10.77 1.50 -15.63
C ALA A 58 -9.66 1.10 -16.62
N ASP A 59 -8.99 2.08 -17.24
CA ASP A 59 -7.92 1.83 -18.21
C ASP A 59 -6.71 1.14 -17.58
N VAL A 60 -6.39 1.48 -16.35
CA VAL A 60 -5.18 0.97 -15.67
C VAL A 60 -5.40 -0.30 -14.86
N LYS A 61 -6.65 -0.68 -14.64
CA LYS A 61 -7.02 -1.81 -13.76
C LYS A 61 -6.26 -3.09 -14.11
N GLU A 62 -6.38 -3.54 -15.35
CA GLU A 62 -5.73 -4.78 -15.81
C GLU A 62 -4.21 -4.69 -15.74
N LYS A 63 -3.62 -3.54 -16.09
CA LYS A 63 -2.18 -3.29 -16.00
C LYS A 63 -1.68 -3.38 -14.56
N LEU A 64 -2.40 -2.78 -13.60
CA LEU A 64 -2.05 -2.82 -12.19
C LEU A 64 -2.26 -4.22 -11.58
N GLU A 65 -3.31 -4.93 -11.97
CA GLU A 65 -3.52 -6.33 -11.56
C GLU A 65 -2.38 -7.23 -12.04
N LYS A 66 -1.97 -7.10 -13.30
CA LYS A 66 -0.81 -7.82 -13.85
C LYS A 66 0.48 -7.47 -13.10
N PHE A 67 0.73 -6.18 -12.88
CA PHE A 67 1.89 -5.72 -12.13
C PHE A 67 1.92 -6.29 -10.71
N THR A 68 0.80 -6.27 -10.00
CA THR A 68 0.70 -6.79 -8.63
C THR A 68 1.02 -8.29 -8.57
N LYS A 69 0.57 -9.06 -9.54
CA LYS A 69 0.76 -10.52 -9.60
C LYS A 69 2.13 -10.98 -10.11
N LEU A 70 3.00 -10.05 -10.55
CA LEU A 70 4.35 -10.42 -10.95
C LEU A 70 5.09 -11.08 -9.79
N LYS A 71 5.70 -12.23 -10.07
CA LYS A 71 6.59 -12.88 -9.10
C LYS A 71 7.81 -12.01 -8.86
N ARG A 72 8.06 -11.64 -7.61
CA ARG A 72 9.22 -10.88 -7.18
C ARG A 72 10.07 -11.77 -6.30
N SER A 73 11.20 -12.18 -6.84
CA SER A 73 12.17 -13.01 -6.11
C SER A 73 13.58 -12.47 -6.25
N PHE A 74 14.41 -12.73 -5.26
CA PHE A 74 15.83 -12.42 -5.25
C PHE A 74 16.59 -13.42 -4.37
N LYS A 75 17.89 -13.51 -4.59
CA LYS A 75 18.76 -14.33 -3.74
C LYS A 75 19.36 -13.46 -2.64
N TYR A 76 19.31 -13.94 -1.41
CA TYR A 76 19.94 -13.33 -0.24
C TYR A 76 20.57 -14.43 0.61
N GLU A 77 21.84 -14.27 0.96
CA GLU A 77 22.64 -15.27 1.72
C GLU A 77 22.56 -16.71 1.16
N GLY A 78 22.43 -16.84 -0.15
CA GLY A 78 22.35 -18.13 -0.86
C GLY A 78 20.95 -18.71 -1.02
N GLU A 79 19.95 -18.17 -0.34
CA GLU A 79 18.55 -18.62 -0.41
C GLU A 79 17.72 -17.74 -1.35
N GLU A 80 16.70 -18.34 -1.99
CA GLU A 80 15.73 -17.61 -2.79
C GLU A 80 14.56 -17.12 -1.94
N HIS A 81 14.35 -15.82 -1.94
CA HIS A 81 13.28 -15.15 -1.20
C HIS A 81 12.27 -14.52 -2.16
N GLN A 82 11.04 -14.37 -1.68
CA GLN A 82 9.95 -13.75 -2.42
C GLN A 82 9.19 -12.77 -1.54
N PHE A 83 8.62 -11.74 -2.17
CA PHE A 83 7.72 -10.82 -1.50
C PHE A 83 6.55 -10.45 -2.40
N THR A 84 5.48 -9.98 -1.79
CA THR A 84 4.31 -9.45 -2.47
C THR A 84 4.17 -7.95 -2.23
N ILE A 85 3.31 -7.31 -3.00
CA ILE A 85 2.97 -5.90 -2.86
C ILE A 85 1.47 -5.70 -2.81
N SER A 86 1.07 -4.65 -2.15
CA SER A 86 -0.29 -4.13 -2.20
C SER A 86 -0.32 -2.80 -2.94
N VAL A 87 -1.39 -2.54 -3.71
CA VAL A 87 -1.54 -1.37 -4.56
C VAL A 87 -2.90 -0.73 -4.35
N GLY A 88 -2.93 0.56 -4.02
CA GLY A 88 -4.13 1.38 -4.01
C GLY A 88 -4.02 2.49 -5.05
N TYR A 89 -5.08 2.77 -5.79
CA TYR A 89 -5.05 3.80 -6.81
C TYR A 89 -6.33 4.63 -6.86
N ALA A 90 -6.20 5.85 -7.35
CA ALA A 90 -7.29 6.82 -7.45
C ALA A 90 -7.14 7.65 -8.72
N GLU A 91 -8.23 8.26 -9.18
CA GLU A 91 -8.34 8.99 -10.44
C GLU A 91 -8.63 10.48 -10.18
N TYR A 92 -7.89 11.34 -10.87
CA TYR A 92 -8.17 12.77 -10.94
C TYR A 92 -8.99 13.08 -12.21
N PRO A 93 -9.97 13.96 -12.17
CA PRO A 93 -10.50 14.67 -10.99
C PRO A 93 -11.62 13.93 -10.25
N VAL A 94 -11.93 12.70 -10.63
CA VAL A 94 -13.11 11.92 -10.17
C VAL A 94 -13.12 11.72 -8.63
N HIS A 95 -11.98 11.36 -8.07
CA HIS A 95 -11.87 11.07 -6.63
C HIS A 95 -11.33 12.22 -5.80
N ALA A 96 -10.67 13.19 -6.44
CA ALA A 96 -10.09 14.35 -5.76
C ALA A 96 -9.81 15.49 -6.74
N ASP A 97 -9.83 16.71 -6.22
CA ASP A 97 -9.59 17.96 -6.91
C ASP A 97 -8.17 18.52 -6.70
N LYS A 98 -7.39 17.88 -5.81
CA LYS A 98 -6.02 18.29 -5.44
C LYS A 98 -5.11 17.07 -5.35
N PRO A 99 -3.81 17.20 -5.70
CA PRO A 99 -2.85 16.10 -5.66
C PRO A 99 -2.74 15.44 -4.28
N SER A 100 -2.65 16.23 -3.21
CA SER A 100 -2.54 15.71 -1.84
C SER A 100 -3.77 14.88 -1.43
N LYS A 101 -4.95 15.28 -1.88
CA LYS A 101 -6.20 14.56 -1.64
C LYS A 101 -6.29 13.29 -2.48
N LEU A 102 -5.80 13.34 -3.73
CA LEU A 102 -5.70 12.18 -4.60
C LEU A 102 -4.79 11.09 -4.01
N MET A 103 -3.63 11.48 -3.50
CA MET A 103 -2.72 10.55 -2.81
C MET A 103 -3.39 9.91 -1.60
N ARG A 104 -4.12 10.67 -0.78
CA ARG A 104 -4.88 10.11 0.36
C ARG A 104 -5.98 9.14 -0.07
N CYS A 105 -6.64 9.38 -1.20
CA CYS A 105 -7.61 8.43 -1.75
C CYS A 105 -6.93 7.12 -2.15
N ALA A 106 -5.81 7.19 -2.85
CA ALA A 106 -5.04 6.01 -3.23
C ALA A 106 -4.49 5.24 -2.01
N ASP A 107 -4.03 5.96 -0.99
CA ASP A 107 -3.56 5.38 0.27
C ASP A 107 -4.69 4.68 1.05
N THR A 108 -5.89 5.28 1.06
CA THR A 108 -7.07 4.64 1.64
C THR A 108 -7.42 3.32 0.94
N ALA A 109 -7.32 3.29 -0.39
CA ALA A 109 -7.54 2.06 -1.16
C ALA A 109 -6.44 1.02 -0.88
N LEU A 110 -5.18 1.44 -0.78
CA LEU A 110 -4.06 0.59 -0.40
C LEU A 110 -4.27 -0.06 0.97
N TYR A 111 -4.71 0.72 1.96
CA TYR A 111 -5.02 0.21 3.29
C TYR A 111 -6.12 -0.85 3.25
N GLU A 112 -7.17 -0.65 2.46
CA GLU A 112 -8.23 -1.65 2.27
C GLU A 112 -7.70 -2.95 1.65
N VAL A 113 -6.77 -2.88 0.69
CA VAL A 113 -6.10 -4.07 0.15
C VAL A 113 -5.36 -4.83 1.25
N LYS A 114 -4.63 -4.11 2.10
CA LYS A 114 -3.92 -4.73 3.23
C LYS A 114 -4.85 -5.42 4.21
N LEU A 115 -6.02 -4.85 4.51
CA LEU A 115 -7.05 -5.45 5.37
C LEU A 115 -7.67 -6.71 4.74
N ARG A 116 -7.78 -6.78 3.41
CA ARG A 116 -8.35 -7.93 2.69
C ARG A 116 -7.38 -9.08 2.44
N GLY A 117 -6.19 -9.03 3.01
CA GLY A 117 -5.22 -10.12 2.92
C GLY A 117 -4.00 -9.80 2.07
N LYS A 118 -3.78 -8.53 1.71
CA LYS A 118 -2.60 -8.07 0.96
C LYS A 118 -2.50 -8.64 -0.47
N ASN A 119 -1.35 -8.54 -1.12
CA ASN A 119 -1.06 -9.12 -2.45
C ASN A 119 -2.16 -8.85 -3.49
N GLY A 120 -2.58 -7.61 -3.61
CA GLY A 120 -3.68 -7.21 -4.47
C GLY A 120 -3.64 -5.75 -4.85
N CYS A 121 -4.61 -5.33 -5.66
CA CYS A 121 -4.78 -3.93 -5.99
C CYS A 121 -6.25 -3.53 -5.96
N MET A 122 -6.52 -2.25 -5.67
CA MET A 122 -7.88 -1.71 -5.60
C MET A 122 -7.92 -0.24 -6.01
N ALA A 123 -8.95 0.11 -6.78
CA ALA A 123 -9.34 1.50 -6.99
C ALA A 123 -10.02 2.07 -5.75
N TYR A 124 -9.73 3.33 -5.44
CA TYR A 124 -10.50 4.06 -4.44
C TYR A 124 -11.99 4.12 -4.82
N LYS A 125 -12.85 3.99 -3.83
CA LYS A 125 -14.30 4.18 -3.95
C LYS A 125 -14.76 5.10 -2.85
N ASN A 126 -15.69 6.00 -3.18
CA ASN A 126 -16.30 6.86 -2.17
C ASN A 126 -16.96 6.01 -1.08
N GLY A 127 -16.66 6.32 0.18
CA GLY A 127 -17.19 5.56 1.33
C GLY A 127 -16.24 4.55 1.96
N LEU A 128 -15.15 4.14 1.30
CA LEU A 128 -14.15 3.21 1.87
C LEU A 128 -13.70 3.64 3.29
N ARG A 129 -13.51 4.93 3.49
CA ARG A 129 -13.07 5.48 4.78
C ARG A 129 -14.08 5.29 5.92
N LYS A 130 -15.39 5.25 5.62
CA LYS A 130 -16.44 4.96 6.61
C LYS A 130 -16.39 3.49 7.04
N ASP A 131 -16.19 2.61 6.08
CA ASP A 131 -16.17 1.17 6.33
C ASP A 131 -14.94 0.77 7.16
N ILE A 132 -13.76 1.35 6.87
CA ILE A 132 -12.53 1.11 7.64
C ILE A 132 -12.68 1.57 9.10
N ARG A 133 -13.23 2.77 9.36
CA ARG A 133 -13.47 3.24 10.73
C ARG A 133 -14.48 2.38 11.48
N THR A 134 -15.50 1.91 10.80
CA THR A 134 -16.52 1.03 11.37
C THR A 134 -15.93 -0.34 11.70
N GLN A 135 -15.13 -0.93 10.82
CA GLN A 135 -14.47 -2.21 11.06
C GLN A 135 -13.44 -2.14 12.19
N LEU A 136 -12.62 -1.07 12.26
CA LEU A 136 -11.73 -0.82 13.39
C LEU A 136 -12.50 -0.61 14.69
N GLY A 137 -13.62 0.09 14.64
CA GLY A 137 -14.50 0.28 15.80
C GLY A 137 -15.07 -1.04 16.33
N PHE A 138 -15.49 -1.93 15.45
CA PHE A 138 -15.96 -3.28 15.82
C PHE A 138 -14.83 -4.15 16.35
N ALA A 139 -13.67 -4.16 15.70
CA ALA A 139 -12.52 -4.93 16.17
C ALA A 139 -12.02 -4.47 17.53
N LEU A 140 -11.96 -3.15 17.79
CA LEU A 140 -11.60 -2.59 19.09
C LEU A 140 -12.64 -2.91 20.16
N LYS A 141 -13.93 -2.90 19.82
CA LYS A 141 -15.01 -3.25 20.74
C LYS A 141 -14.95 -4.72 21.12
N ASP A 142 -14.74 -5.60 20.16
CA ASP A 142 -14.63 -7.06 20.37
C ASP A 142 -13.41 -7.39 21.26
N VAL A 143 -12.27 -6.73 21.02
CA VAL A 143 -11.07 -6.84 21.86
C VAL A 143 -11.31 -6.31 23.27
N SER A 144 -12.01 -5.17 23.42
CA SER A 144 -12.27 -4.58 24.74
C SER A 144 -13.25 -5.40 25.59
N GLU A 145 -14.19 -6.11 24.94
CA GLU A 145 -15.18 -6.95 25.62
C GLU A 145 -14.65 -8.35 26.00
N ASN A 146 -13.61 -8.84 25.30
CA ASN A 146 -13.16 -10.22 25.44
C ASN A 146 -11.76 -10.40 26.09
N LEU A 147 -11.05 -9.32 26.42
CA LEU A 147 -9.74 -9.40 27.09
C LEU A 147 -9.77 -8.70 28.45
N PRO A 148 -9.54 -9.42 29.56
CA PRO A 148 -9.35 -8.79 30.87
C PRO A 148 -7.95 -8.16 30.94
N GLY A 149 -7.87 -6.85 30.88
CA GLY A 149 -6.61 -6.11 31.01
C GLY A 149 -6.74 -4.63 30.68
N ALA A 150 -5.76 -3.83 31.10
CA ALA A 150 -5.73 -2.40 30.82
C ALA A 150 -5.30 -2.13 29.39
N PHE A 151 -6.13 -1.43 28.63
CA PHE A 151 -5.80 -0.98 27.27
C PHE A 151 -5.31 0.47 27.32
N ILE A 152 -4.18 0.75 26.69
CA ILE A 152 -3.74 2.12 26.42
C ILE A 152 -4.35 2.52 25.08
N ILE A 153 -5.38 3.37 25.12
CA ILE A 153 -5.93 3.99 23.91
C ILE A 153 -5.09 5.22 23.61
N TYR A 154 -4.27 5.15 22.57
CA TYR A 154 -3.64 6.33 22.01
C TYR A 154 -4.70 7.15 21.28
N LYS A 155 -5.07 8.27 21.86
CA LYS A 155 -5.80 9.30 21.15
C LYS A 155 -4.79 10.02 20.26
N ALA A 156 -4.89 9.85 18.95
CA ALA A 156 -4.19 10.73 18.03
C ALA A 156 -4.81 12.12 18.18
N ASP A 157 -4.11 13.04 18.82
CA ASP A 157 -4.48 14.44 18.79
C ASP A 157 -4.32 14.95 17.36
N ASN A 158 -5.45 15.20 16.72
CA ASN A 158 -5.49 16.02 15.53
C ASN A 158 -5.23 17.47 15.98
N ASN A 159 -3.97 17.87 15.99
CA ASN A 159 -3.64 19.28 15.92
C ASN A 159 -3.59 19.64 14.42
N ASP A 160 -4.75 20.03 13.90
CA ASP A 160 -4.85 20.90 12.73
C ASP A 160 -4.66 22.35 13.22
N ASP A 161 -3.49 22.91 12.93
CA ASP A 161 -3.24 24.34 12.74
C ASP A 161 -2.55 24.55 11.39
#